data_203c0aad2b73b0502d124429b7d1ce42
#
_entry.id   203c0aad2b73b0502d124429b7d1ce42
#
_cell.length_a   1.000
_cell.length_b   1.000
_cell.length_c   1.000
_cell.angle_alpha   90.00
_cell.angle_beta   90.00
_cell.angle_gamma   90.00
#
_symmetry.space_group_name_H-M   'P 1'
#
loop_
_entity.id
_entity.type
_entity.pdbx_description
1 polymer ?
#
loop_
_entity_poly.entity_id
_entity_poly.type
_entity_poly.pdbx_seq_one_letter_code
_entity_poly.pdbx_strand_id
1 'polypeptide(L)'
;MGEGLTRASGGRLEGILESLTKSKIKAVLLGAGVTAVIQSSSATTVMVVGFVNSGIMRLSQAAGVIMGANIGTTITSWILSLTGLQGDSLLLTLCKPATFTPVLAFIGVCLLLFAKGDKKHDAGSIMIGFAVLMTGMEMMSSAVKPLANVPEFTNLLLMFTNPVLGVIAGALLTAIIQSSSASVGILQA
;
A
#
# COMPACT_ATOMS: atom_id res chain seq x y z
N MET A 1 4.24 1.38 11.42
CA MET A 1 3.15 2.14 10.75
C MET A 1 1.78 1.80 11.33
N GLY A 2 1.38 0.54 11.40
CA GLY A 2 0.10 0.12 11.98
C GLY A 2 -0.10 0.54 13.44
N GLU A 3 0.91 0.37 14.28
CA GLU A 3 0.84 0.79 15.69
C GLU A 3 0.64 2.30 15.88
N GLY A 4 1.28 3.13 15.04
CA GLY A 4 1.10 4.59 15.08
C GLY A 4 -0.34 5.00 14.75
N LEU A 5 -0.95 4.35 13.75
CA LEU A 5 -2.35 4.58 13.40
C LEU A 5 -3.33 4.16 14.51
N THR A 6 -3.08 3.01 15.15
CA THR A 6 -3.89 2.53 16.26
C THR A 6 -3.82 3.48 17.45
N ARG A 7 -2.64 4.00 17.79
CA ARG A 7 -2.46 4.97 18.88
C ARG A 7 -3.07 6.33 18.56
N ALA A 8 -2.89 6.82 17.32
CA ALA A 8 -3.41 8.13 16.91
C ALA A 8 -4.94 8.20 16.90
N SER A 9 -5.62 7.08 16.66
CA SER A 9 -7.09 7.04 16.56
C SER A 9 -7.81 6.85 17.90
N GLY A 10 -7.17 6.25 18.90
CA GLY A 10 -7.76 6.07 20.26
C GLY A 10 -9.12 5.37 20.25
N GLY A 11 -9.84 5.37 21.36
CA GLY A 11 -11.17 4.76 21.50
C GLY A 11 -12.31 5.41 20.70
N ARG A 12 -12.02 6.45 19.91
CA ARG A 12 -12.98 7.06 18.96
C ARG A 12 -13.13 6.26 17.65
N LEU A 13 -12.26 5.28 17.43
CA LEU A 13 -12.21 4.48 16.20
C LEU A 13 -13.52 3.73 15.99
N GLU A 14 -14.10 3.19 17.04
CA GLU A 14 -15.36 2.44 17.01
C GLU A 14 -16.53 3.31 16.49
N GLY A 15 -16.73 4.47 17.04
CA GLY A 15 -17.81 5.38 16.62
C GLY A 15 -17.62 5.95 15.21
N ILE A 16 -16.36 6.22 14.83
CA ILE A 16 -16.02 6.67 13.48
C ILE A 16 -16.23 5.52 12.47
N LEU A 17 -15.77 4.32 12.78
CA LEU A 17 -15.96 3.15 11.95
C LEU A 17 -17.44 2.83 11.76
N GLU A 18 -18.23 2.84 12.84
CA GLU A 18 -19.68 2.59 12.73
C GLU A 18 -20.37 3.62 11.83
N SER A 19 -20.07 4.92 11.98
CA SER A 19 -20.68 5.97 11.17
C SER A 19 -20.25 5.91 9.70
N LEU A 20 -18.99 5.57 9.42
CA LEU A 20 -18.43 5.50 8.08
C LEU A 20 -18.79 4.21 7.34
N THR A 21 -19.09 3.14 8.07
CA THR A 21 -19.45 1.84 7.45
C THR A 21 -20.94 1.62 7.25
N LYS A 22 -21.81 2.53 7.73
CA LYS A 22 -23.27 2.47 7.46
C LYS A 22 -23.62 2.52 5.97
N SER A 23 -22.86 3.26 5.15
CA SER A 23 -23.02 3.31 3.70
C SER A 23 -21.97 2.43 3.03
N LYS A 24 -22.39 1.58 2.07
CA LYS A 24 -21.49 0.69 1.31
C LYS A 24 -20.37 1.48 0.62
N ILE A 25 -20.69 2.62 0.01
CA ILE A 25 -19.71 3.48 -0.67
C ILE A 25 -18.71 4.06 0.33
N LYS A 26 -19.18 4.54 1.49
CA LYS A 26 -18.29 5.05 2.53
C LYS A 26 -17.39 3.95 3.09
N ALA A 27 -17.89 2.74 3.25
CA ALA A 27 -17.10 1.58 3.68
C ALA A 27 -15.97 1.26 2.67
N VAL A 28 -16.26 1.31 1.37
CA VAL A 28 -15.26 1.12 0.30
C VAL A 28 -14.22 2.25 0.36
N LEU A 29 -14.64 3.50 0.44
CA LEU A 29 -13.73 4.65 0.53
C LEU A 29 -12.85 4.58 1.79
N LEU A 30 -13.44 4.15 2.92
CA LEU A 30 -12.69 3.94 4.15
C LEU A 30 -11.61 2.86 3.96
N GLY A 31 -11.98 1.70 3.42
CA GLY A 31 -11.04 0.60 3.16
C GLY A 31 -9.92 1.00 2.21
N ALA A 32 -10.27 1.72 1.13
CA ALA A 32 -9.29 2.24 0.18
C ALA A 32 -8.32 3.24 0.84
N GLY A 33 -8.84 4.20 1.60
CA GLY A 33 -8.03 5.20 2.30
C GLY A 33 -7.11 4.58 3.36
N VAL A 34 -7.66 3.69 4.20
CA VAL A 34 -6.88 2.99 5.23
C VAL A 34 -5.75 2.18 4.59
N THR A 35 -6.06 1.40 3.55
CA THR A 35 -5.04 0.58 2.88
C THR A 35 -4.01 1.42 2.12
N ALA A 36 -4.42 2.51 1.48
CA ALA A 36 -3.49 3.42 0.82
C ALA A 36 -2.48 4.04 1.81
N VAL A 37 -2.90 4.29 3.07
CA VAL A 37 -2.03 4.82 4.12
C VAL A 37 -1.19 3.71 4.76
N ILE A 38 -1.81 2.59 5.15
CA ILE A 38 -1.12 1.45 5.79
C ILE A 38 -0.22 0.69 4.80
N GLN A 39 -0.54 0.75 3.51
CA GLN A 39 0.13 0.02 2.42
C GLN A 39 0.08 -1.52 2.60
N SER A 40 -0.93 -2.01 3.32
CA SER A 40 -1.13 -3.44 3.55
C SER A 40 -2.61 -3.80 3.58
N SER A 41 -3.10 -4.39 2.51
CA SER A 41 -4.48 -4.91 2.44
C SER A 41 -4.69 -6.10 3.37
N SER A 42 -3.66 -6.92 3.58
CA SER A 42 -3.71 -8.03 4.53
C SER A 42 -3.89 -7.54 5.96
N ALA A 43 -3.11 -6.52 6.38
CA ALA A 43 -3.26 -5.91 7.71
C ALA A 43 -4.65 -5.29 7.89
N THR A 44 -5.16 -4.58 6.88
CA THR A 44 -6.51 -4.02 6.88
C THR A 44 -7.57 -5.13 7.01
N THR A 45 -7.41 -6.23 6.26
CA THR A 45 -8.34 -7.37 6.32
C THR A 45 -8.35 -8.03 7.69
N VAL A 46 -7.17 -8.31 8.27
CA VAL A 46 -7.07 -8.89 9.62
C VAL A 46 -7.70 -7.98 10.68
N MET A 47 -7.49 -6.67 10.58
CA MET A 47 -8.13 -5.69 11.46
C MET A 47 -9.66 -5.73 11.33
N VAL A 48 -10.19 -5.77 10.11
CA VAL A 48 -11.63 -5.86 9.83
C VAL A 48 -12.23 -7.16 10.37
N VAL A 49 -11.54 -8.31 10.20
CA VAL A 49 -11.94 -9.58 10.80
C VAL A 49 -12.01 -9.48 12.33
N GLY A 50 -11.02 -8.82 12.94
CA GLY A 50 -11.03 -8.54 14.38
C GLY A 50 -12.25 -7.73 14.81
N PHE A 51 -12.64 -6.70 14.05
CA PHE A 51 -13.84 -5.88 14.34
C PHE A 51 -15.15 -6.65 14.16
N VAL A 52 -15.23 -7.55 13.18
CA VAL A 52 -16.40 -8.43 13.02
C VAL A 52 -16.50 -9.41 14.18
N ASN A 53 -15.39 -10.03 14.58
CA ASN A 53 -15.35 -10.98 15.69
C ASN A 53 -15.68 -10.34 17.05
N SER A 54 -15.31 -9.07 17.25
CA SER A 54 -15.65 -8.30 18.45
C SER A 54 -17.06 -7.71 18.44
N GLY A 55 -17.81 -7.90 17.35
CA GLY A 55 -19.18 -7.38 17.21
C GLY A 55 -19.27 -5.88 16.89
N ILE A 56 -18.12 -5.19 16.71
CA ILE A 56 -18.05 -3.76 16.37
C ILE A 56 -18.56 -3.50 14.96
N MET A 57 -18.39 -4.46 14.05
CA MET A 57 -18.72 -4.33 12.63
C MET A 57 -19.54 -5.54 12.15
N ARG A 58 -20.55 -5.29 11.31
CA ARG A 58 -21.31 -6.37 10.65
C ARG A 58 -20.54 -6.89 9.44
N LEU A 59 -20.73 -8.16 9.09
CA LEU A 59 -20.09 -8.79 7.93
C LEU A 59 -20.37 -8.05 6.61
N SER A 60 -21.58 -7.51 6.44
CA SER A 60 -21.94 -6.72 5.24
C SER A 60 -21.17 -5.40 5.13
N GLN A 61 -20.79 -4.80 6.25
CA GLN A 61 -19.95 -3.59 6.30
C GLN A 61 -18.49 -3.96 6.03
N ALA A 62 -18.03 -5.05 6.62
CA ALA A 62 -16.70 -5.60 6.44
C ALA A 62 -16.40 -5.89 4.97
N ALA A 63 -17.35 -6.48 4.23
CA ALA A 63 -17.22 -6.73 2.81
C ALA A 63 -16.90 -5.44 2.02
N GLY A 64 -17.58 -4.32 2.33
CA GLY A 64 -17.30 -3.03 1.71
C GLY A 64 -15.88 -2.54 1.99
N VAL A 65 -15.42 -2.65 3.25
CA VAL A 65 -14.06 -2.23 3.63
C VAL A 65 -13.00 -3.10 2.95
N ILE A 66 -13.21 -4.41 2.85
CA ILE A 66 -12.29 -5.34 2.17
C ILE A 66 -12.20 -5.05 0.66
N MET A 67 -13.35 -4.78 0.01
CA MET A 67 -13.35 -4.34 -1.40
C MET A 67 -12.57 -3.03 -1.56
N GLY A 68 -12.76 -2.09 -0.64
CA GLY A 68 -11.99 -0.84 -0.60
C GLY A 68 -10.49 -1.07 -0.39
N ALA A 69 -10.11 -2.01 0.48
CA ALA A 69 -8.72 -2.34 0.71
C ALA A 69 -8.02 -2.83 -0.57
N ASN A 70 -8.70 -3.61 -1.39
CA ASN A 70 -8.18 -4.03 -2.70
C ASN A 70 -8.00 -2.85 -3.65
N ILE A 71 -8.93 -1.90 -3.66
CA ILE A 71 -8.80 -0.65 -4.44
C ILE A 71 -7.61 0.16 -3.92
N GLY A 72 -7.44 0.28 -2.60
CA GLY A 72 -6.32 0.99 -1.96
C GLY A 72 -4.96 0.42 -2.36
N THR A 73 -4.86 -0.88 -2.58
CA THR A 73 -3.64 -1.54 -3.08
C THR A 73 -3.28 -1.08 -4.50
N THR A 74 -4.27 -0.79 -5.36
CA THR A 74 -4.00 -0.30 -6.71
C THR A 74 -3.40 1.11 -6.72
N ILE A 75 -3.67 1.92 -5.69
CA ILE A 75 -3.04 3.25 -5.52
C ILE A 75 -1.53 3.10 -5.38
N THR A 76 -1.07 2.09 -4.64
CA THR A 76 0.36 1.78 -4.52
C THR A 76 0.97 1.45 -5.89
N SER A 77 0.28 0.62 -6.67
CA SER A 77 0.74 0.26 -8.02
C SER A 77 0.80 1.49 -8.94
N TRP A 78 -0.13 2.42 -8.81
CA TRP A 78 -0.09 3.69 -9.55
C TRP A 78 1.08 4.58 -9.12
N ILE A 79 1.36 4.67 -7.83
CA ILE A 79 2.53 5.41 -7.32
C ILE A 79 3.81 4.80 -7.89
N LEU A 80 3.92 3.46 -7.92
CA LEU A 80 5.08 2.77 -8.50
C LEU A 80 5.19 3.01 -10.00
N SER A 81 4.07 3.04 -10.74
CA SER A 81 4.10 3.29 -12.18
C SER A 81 4.66 4.67 -12.55
N LEU A 82 4.61 5.65 -11.61
CA LEU A 82 5.22 6.96 -11.80
C LEU A 82 6.76 6.88 -11.90
N THR A 83 7.38 5.84 -11.37
CA THR A 83 8.84 5.64 -11.52
C THR A 83 9.26 5.40 -12.96
N GLY A 84 8.39 4.75 -13.76
CA GLY A 84 8.63 4.46 -15.19
C GLY A 84 8.38 5.65 -16.12
N LEU A 85 7.76 6.73 -15.65
CA LEU A 85 7.49 7.90 -16.49
C LEU A 85 8.77 8.66 -16.77
N GLN A 86 9.15 8.73 -18.05
CA GLN A 86 10.23 9.56 -18.55
C GLN A 86 9.65 10.91 -18.99
N GLY A 87 9.94 11.97 -18.24
CA GLY A 87 9.52 13.33 -18.56
C GLY A 87 10.26 14.33 -17.71
N ASP A 88 10.66 15.45 -18.33
CA ASP A 88 11.41 16.54 -17.69
C ASP A 88 10.51 17.54 -16.95
N SER A 89 9.24 17.22 -16.76
CA SER A 89 8.32 18.08 -16.00
C SER A 89 8.68 18.05 -14.51
N LEU A 90 8.87 19.23 -13.93
CA LEU A 90 9.17 19.42 -12.51
C LEU A 90 8.11 18.74 -11.61
N LEU A 91 6.83 18.78 -12.02
CA LEU A 91 5.73 18.12 -11.32
C LEU A 91 5.89 16.60 -11.31
N LEU A 92 6.25 15.98 -12.46
CA LEU A 92 6.48 14.55 -12.55
C LEU A 92 7.67 14.12 -11.68
N THR A 93 8.74 14.92 -11.68
CA THR A 93 9.93 14.64 -10.86
C THR A 93 9.61 14.69 -9.36
N LEU A 94 8.80 15.66 -8.92
CA LEU A 94 8.37 15.78 -7.53
C LEU A 94 7.42 14.64 -7.11
N CYS A 95 6.61 14.11 -8.03
CA CYS A 95 5.69 13.00 -7.76
C CYS A 95 6.36 11.62 -7.77
N LYS A 96 7.61 11.51 -8.24
CA LYS A 96 8.34 10.23 -8.23
C LYS A 96 8.68 9.81 -6.80
N PRO A 97 8.45 8.52 -6.44
CA PRO A 97 8.81 7.99 -5.11
C PRO A 97 10.25 8.29 -4.71
N ALA A 98 11.19 8.16 -5.63
CA ALA A 98 12.61 8.46 -5.40
C ALA A 98 12.87 9.88 -4.91
N THR A 99 12.00 10.84 -5.26
CA THR A 99 12.16 12.25 -4.88
C THR A 99 11.42 12.60 -3.60
N PHE A 100 10.16 12.20 -3.46
CA PHE A 100 9.38 12.61 -2.29
C PHE A 100 9.63 11.73 -1.06
N THR A 101 10.03 10.46 -1.23
CA THR A 101 10.29 9.53 -0.13
C THR A 101 11.37 10.01 0.84
N PRO A 102 12.56 10.49 0.40
CA PRO A 102 13.57 11.01 1.30
C PRO A 102 13.09 12.26 2.07
N VAL A 103 12.32 13.14 1.42
CA VAL A 103 11.75 14.33 2.05
C VAL A 103 10.76 13.90 3.14
N LEU A 104 9.90 12.92 2.84
CA LEU A 104 8.94 12.38 3.81
C LEU A 104 9.65 11.73 5.00
N ALA A 105 10.72 10.98 4.74
CA ALA A 105 11.56 10.38 5.79
C ALA A 105 12.17 11.45 6.68
N PHE A 106 12.75 12.50 6.10
CA PHE A 106 13.36 13.60 6.83
C PHE A 106 12.34 14.32 7.74
N ILE A 107 11.17 14.67 7.20
CA ILE A 107 10.09 15.28 8.00
C ILE A 107 9.65 14.33 9.11
N GLY A 108 9.51 13.03 8.84
CA GLY A 108 9.16 12.02 9.81
C GLY A 108 10.16 11.92 10.96
N VAL A 109 11.46 11.93 10.65
CA VAL A 109 12.54 11.95 11.66
C VAL A 109 12.49 13.23 12.49
N CYS A 110 12.32 14.38 11.85
CA CYS A 110 12.19 15.65 12.57
C CYS A 110 10.98 15.64 13.53
N LEU A 111 9.86 15.07 13.12
CA LEU A 111 8.69 14.94 13.99
C LEU A 111 8.96 13.98 15.16
N LEU A 112 9.70 12.89 14.95
CA LEU A 112 10.07 11.97 16.03
C LEU A 112 11.03 12.58 17.03
N LEU A 113 11.99 13.38 16.56
CA LEU A 113 13.03 13.94 17.42
C LEU A 113 12.61 15.23 18.15
N PHE A 114 11.89 16.10 17.47
CA PHE A 114 11.65 17.48 17.95
C PHE A 114 10.20 17.76 18.32
N ALA A 115 9.23 16.98 17.85
CA ALA A 115 7.83 17.28 18.15
C ALA A 115 7.46 16.81 19.54
N LYS A 116 6.76 17.69 20.28
CA LYS A 116 6.16 17.36 21.56
C LYS A 116 4.71 16.93 21.36
N GLY A 117 4.35 15.73 21.84
CA GLY A 117 3.00 15.19 21.83
C GLY A 117 2.82 13.95 20.96
N ASP A 118 2.08 12.97 21.49
CA ASP A 118 1.89 11.64 20.95
C ASP A 118 1.42 11.62 19.50
N LYS A 119 0.45 12.47 19.14
CA LYS A 119 -0.09 12.52 17.76
C LYS A 119 0.95 12.90 16.70
N LYS A 120 1.89 13.79 17.04
CA LYS A 120 2.95 14.20 16.11
C LYS A 120 4.02 13.12 16.00
N HIS A 121 4.30 12.44 17.09
CA HIS A 121 5.19 11.27 17.13
C HIS A 121 4.62 10.12 16.29
N ASP A 122 3.31 9.83 16.42
CA ASP A 122 2.62 8.82 15.61
C ASP A 122 2.65 9.17 14.12
N ALA A 123 2.41 10.45 13.78
CA ALA A 123 2.52 10.93 12.39
C ALA A 123 3.94 10.75 11.85
N GLY A 124 4.97 11.08 12.63
CA GLY A 124 6.37 10.84 12.27
C GLY A 124 6.68 9.37 12.01
N SER A 125 6.19 8.48 12.88
CA SER A 125 6.33 7.03 12.73
C SER A 125 5.66 6.51 11.46
N ILE A 126 4.48 7.01 11.13
CA ILE A 126 3.75 6.65 9.90
C ILE A 126 4.55 7.11 8.67
N MET A 127 5.06 8.34 8.66
CA MET A 127 5.83 8.89 7.55
C MET A 127 7.13 8.11 7.30
N ILE A 128 7.86 7.76 8.36
CA ILE A 128 9.07 6.95 8.24
C ILE A 128 8.73 5.54 7.76
N GLY A 129 7.70 4.91 8.34
CA GLY A 129 7.26 3.58 7.91
C GLY A 129 6.87 3.53 6.43
N PHE A 130 6.19 4.57 5.94
CA PHE A 130 5.87 4.70 4.52
C PHE A 130 7.14 4.89 3.67
N ALA A 131 8.07 5.73 4.11
CA ALA A 131 9.32 5.96 3.41
C ALA A 131 10.17 4.69 3.29
N VAL A 132 10.31 3.93 4.39
CA VAL A 132 11.03 2.64 4.40
C VAL A 132 10.36 1.65 3.43
N LEU A 133 9.03 1.58 3.43
CA LEU A 133 8.29 0.71 2.53
C LEU A 133 8.54 1.07 1.06
N MET A 134 8.43 2.34 0.69
CA MET A 134 8.66 2.81 -0.69
C MET A 134 10.12 2.57 -1.13
N THR A 135 11.09 2.85 -0.26
CA THR A 135 12.51 2.57 -0.55
C THR A 135 12.74 1.07 -0.75
N GLY A 136 12.15 0.22 0.09
CA GLY A 136 12.25 -1.24 -0.04
C GLY A 136 11.65 -1.74 -1.37
N MET A 137 10.52 -1.19 -1.80
CA MET A 137 9.91 -1.53 -3.09
C MET A 137 10.78 -1.10 -4.27
N GLU A 138 11.40 0.09 -4.20
CA GLU A 138 12.32 0.58 -5.23
C GLU A 138 13.59 -0.28 -5.31
N MET A 139 14.16 -0.66 -4.16
CA MET A 139 15.30 -1.58 -4.11
C MET A 139 14.96 -2.94 -4.72
N MET A 140 13.77 -3.48 -4.43
CA MET A 140 13.31 -4.74 -4.98
C MET A 140 13.13 -4.65 -6.51
N SER A 141 12.48 -3.60 -7.01
CA SER A 141 12.34 -3.36 -8.46
C SER A 141 13.72 -3.23 -9.14
N SER A 142 14.64 -2.50 -8.53
CA SER A 142 16.00 -2.34 -9.04
C SER A 142 16.78 -3.65 -9.08
N ALA A 143 16.57 -4.54 -8.12
CA ALA A 143 17.21 -5.86 -8.06
C ALA A 143 16.70 -6.78 -9.17
N VAL A 144 15.44 -6.65 -9.60
CA VAL A 144 14.84 -7.48 -10.65
C VAL A 144 15.07 -6.89 -12.05
N LYS A 145 15.30 -5.59 -12.16
CA LYS A 145 15.50 -4.88 -13.44
C LYS A 145 16.54 -5.53 -14.38
N PRO A 146 17.69 -6.06 -13.92
CA PRO A 146 18.64 -6.75 -14.80
C PRO A 146 18.05 -7.98 -15.49
N LEU A 147 17.05 -8.65 -14.91
CA LEU A 147 16.39 -9.82 -15.50
C LEU A 147 15.63 -9.47 -16.79
N ALA A 148 15.18 -8.22 -16.94
CA ALA A 148 14.53 -7.75 -18.17
C ALA A 148 15.45 -7.84 -19.41
N ASN A 149 16.77 -7.88 -19.20
CA ASN A 149 17.77 -8.01 -20.27
C ASN A 149 18.16 -9.49 -20.53
N VAL A 150 17.57 -10.43 -19.80
CA VAL A 150 17.84 -11.87 -19.97
C VAL A 150 16.80 -12.46 -20.93
N PRO A 151 17.21 -12.92 -22.15
CA PRO A 151 16.27 -13.40 -23.17
C PRO A 151 15.38 -14.55 -22.68
N GLU A 152 15.92 -15.44 -21.85
CA GLU A 152 15.19 -16.57 -21.28
C GLU A 152 14.04 -16.10 -20.38
N PHE A 153 14.29 -15.08 -19.59
CA PHE A 153 13.28 -14.48 -18.70
C PHE A 153 12.20 -13.74 -19.49
N THR A 154 12.61 -12.96 -20.50
CA THR A 154 11.67 -12.23 -21.37
C THR A 154 10.81 -13.19 -22.18
N ASN A 155 11.40 -14.26 -22.72
CA ASN A 155 10.65 -15.30 -23.43
C ASN A 155 9.67 -16.03 -22.52
N LEU A 156 10.04 -16.29 -21.27
CA LEU A 156 9.14 -16.87 -20.28
C LEU A 156 7.91 -15.97 -20.07
N LEU A 157 8.11 -14.66 -19.94
CA LEU A 157 7.00 -13.69 -19.78
C LEU A 157 6.13 -13.63 -21.05
N LEU A 158 6.71 -13.73 -22.23
CA LEU A 158 5.98 -13.76 -23.50
C LEU A 158 5.14 -15.04 -23.68
N MET A 159 5.45 -16.13 -22.99
CA MET A 159 4.59 -17.33 -22.98
C MET A 159 3.22 -17.07 -22.32
N PHE A 160 3.10 -16.03 -21.50
CA PHE A 160 1.84 -15.63 -20.85
C PHE A 160 0.96 -14.71 -21.72
N THR A 161 1.07 -14.78 -23.04
CA THR A 161 0.16 -14.10 -23.99
C THR A 161 -1.29 -14.57 -23.85
N ASN A 162 -1.49 -15.80 -23.34
CA ASN A 162 -2.81 -16.27 -22.97
C ASN A 162 -3.24 -15.63 -21.64
N PRO A 163 -4.36 -14.85 -21.59
CA PRO A 163 -4.80 -14.17 -20.38
C PRO A 163 -5.02 -15.09 -19.18
N VAL A 164 -5.47 -16.33 -19.43
CA VAL A 164 -5.70 -17.32 -18.36
C VAL A 164 -4.38 -17.74 -17.70
N LEU A 165 -3.35 -18.01 -18.52
CA LEU A 165 -2.02 -18.36 -18.01
C LEU A 165 -1.39 -17.19 -17.25
N GLY A 166 -1.58 -15.95 -17.74
CA GLY A 166 -1.13 -14.74 -17.07
C GLY A 166 -1.76 -14.57 -15.69
N VAL A 167 -3.07 -14.79 -15.58
CA VAL A 167 -3.79 -14.74 -14.28
C VAL A 167 -3.26 -15.81 -13.33
N ILE A 168 -3.08 -17.04 -13.79
CA ILE A 168 -2.55 -18.14 -12.95
C ILE A 168 -1.13 -17.81 -12.48
N ALA A 169 -0.26 -17.35 -13.37
CA ALA A 169 1.12 -16.98 -13.04
C ALA A 169 1.18 -15.84 -12.02
N GLY A 170 0.38 -14.78 -12.22
CA GLY A 170 0.28 -13.66 -11.26
C GLY A 170 -0.28 -14.09 -9.91
N ALA A 171 -1.26 -14.98 -9.87
CA ALA A 171 -1.80 -15.55 -8.65
C ALA A 171 -0.76 -16.38 -7.90
N LEU A 172 -0.01 -17.25 -8.60
CA LEU A 172 1.06 -18.06 -7.99
C LEU A 172 2.19 -17.18 -7.45
N LEU A 173 2.63 -16.18 -8.24
CA LEU A 173 3.66 -15.24 -7.82
C LEU A 173 3.23 -14.50 -6.55
N THR A 174 2.01 -13.97 -6.54
CA THR A 174 1.48 -13.26 -5.37
C THR A 174 1.28 -14.20 -4.18
N ALA A 175 0.89 -15.45 -4.39
CA ALA A 175 0.75 -16.44 -3.31
C ALA A 175 2.09 -16.77 -2.64
N ILE A 176 3.19 -16.81 -3.42
CA ILE A 176 4.54 -17.03 -2.90
C ILE A 176 5.06 -15.79 -2.16
N ILE A 177 4.95 -14.62 -2.78
CA ILE A 177 5.49 -13.36 -2.24
C ILE A 177 4.62 -12.80 -1.12
N GLN A 178 3.33 -13.18 -1.06
CA GLN A 178 2.33 -12.69 -0.09
C GLN A 178 2.11 -11.17 -0.17
N SER A 179 2.48 -10.54 -1.31
CA SER A 179 2.31 -9.11 -1.55
C SER A 179 2.01 -8.84 -3.02
N SER A 180 0.78 -8.40 -3.30
CA SER A 180 0.38 -8.03 -4.67
C SER A 180 1.11 -6.79 -5.17
N SER A 181 1.37 -5.81 -4.30
CA SER A 181 2.15 -4.62 -4.66
C SER A 181 3.58 -4.96 -5.05
N ALA A 182 4.21 -5.89 -4.31
CA ALA A 182 5.54 -6.38 -4.62
C ALA A 182 5.56 -7.13 -5.97
N SER A 183 4.55 -7.98 -6.22
CA SER A 183 4.42 -8.70 -7.49
C SER A 183 4.29 -7.73 -8.68
N VAL A 184 3.47 -6.67 -8.52
CA VAL A 184 3.34 -5.62 -9.55
C VAL A 184 4.65 -4.87 -9.73
N GLY A 185 5.37 -4.53 -8.65
CA GLY A 185 6.66 -3.86 -8.72
C GLY A 185 7.71 -4.67 -9.48
N ILE A 186 7.74 -6.00 -9.30
CA ILE A 186 8.63 -6.91 -10.06
C ILE A 186 8.26 -6.92 -11.55
N LEU A 187 6.96 -6.91 -11.88
CA LEU A 187 6.52 -6.94 -13.28
C LEU A 187 6.68 -5.59 -14.00
N GLN A 188 6.81 -4.49 -13.26
CA GLN A 188 7.04 -3.15 -13.81
C GLN A 188 8.52 -2.78 -13.98
N ALA A 189 9.43 -3.54 -13.35
CA ALA A 189 10.87 -3.32 -13.43
C ALA A 189 11.45 -3.75 -14.76
#